data_fc22783ab18e96df54355ae26c85180d
#
_entry.id   fc22783ab18e96df54355ae26c85180d
#
_cell.length_a   1.000
_cell.length_b   1.000
_cell.length_c   1.000
_cell.angle_alpha   90.00
_cell.angle_beta   90.00
_cell.angle_gamma   90.00
#
_symmetry.space_group_name_H-M   'P 1'
#
loop_
_entity.id
_entity.type
_entity.pdbx_description
1 polymer ?
#
loop_
_entity_poly.entity_id
_entity_poly.type
_entity_poly.pdbx_seq_one_letter_code
_entity_poly.pdbx_strand_id
1 'polypeptide(L)'
;MKNTKDSTLEQKSDEIINLICNAQMENGYLDTLYIINDRSKIFTNLKDRHELYCFGHLAEAAVAYYESTGKDKLLNSAIKFADLICDTFNEDNLKGYPGHEIAELALVKLYNVTKNEKYLKEAEFFIYERGTKPYYFDKERGYKRNDNSLDYFYNQSHIPPIKQDEAVGHAVRGVYLYSGMADVARQTQNEELYSACERIWDNIEQKKMYITGGIGSTVDGEAFSYNYDLPNDLAYSETCASIGLIFFAKRMLEINPCSKYANVMERALYNTVLHAMSEDGKSFFYTNALEVLPKASIVDSRRRHIKPTRQKWFGCACCPPNLARLISSLNDYCISSNDNNIFVHMYIGGNFSNDEAKISINSNYLTHGEVEFDITVYKPFKLALRIPDWCNEFEINKKYTLINGYAYVDIKESTSILIKFNIEPKLVKCSNLVRANIGKVAVMRGPIVYCAEEIDNCENLQLLLIDKKSKISVNDDLSITVNGFKEKVNSTLYYDYNESELENYKITLIPYYKSCNRGENEMSVYLRIKE
;
A
#
# COMPACT_ATOMS: atom_id res chain seq x y z
N MET A 1 8.06 20.49 1.13
CA MET A 1 8.36 21.56 2.09
C MET A 1 9.36 21.08 3.14
N LYS A 2 9.10 20.08 3.95
CA LYS A 2 10.03 19.56 4.98
C LYS A 2 11.45 19.28 4.42
N ASN A 3 11.53 18.63 3.26
CA ASN A 3 12.80 18.18 2.67
C ASN A 3 13.43 19.18 1.69
N THR A 4 12.65 20.02 1.00
CA THR A 4 13.13 20.88 -0.10
C THR A 4 13.06 22.36 0.20
N LYS A 5 12.37 22.79 1.28
CA LYS A 5 12.14 24.20 1.67
C LYS A 5 11.66 25.06 0.49
N ASP A 6 10.73 24.53 -0.32
CA ASP A 6 10.15 25.18 -1.49
C ASP A 6 9.17 26.28 -1.06
N SER A 7 9.61 27.54 -1.15
CA SER A 7 8.79 28.70 -0.77
C SER A 7 7.60 28.94 -1.69
N THR A 8 7.68 28.57 -2.96
CA THR A 8 6.57 28.71 -3.91
C THR A 8 5.44 27.73 -3.57
N LEU A 9 5.80 26.49 -3.25
CA LEU A 9 4.84 25.48 -2.80
C LEU A 9 4.22 25.89 -1.46
N GLU A 10 5.01 26.43 -0.53
CA GLU A 10 4.52 26.93 0.76
C GLU A 10 3.52 28.05 0.59
N GLN A 11 3.82 29.07 -0.23
CA GLN A 11 2.90 30.17 -0.52
C GLN A 11 1.58 29.68 -1.12
N LYS A 12 1.63 28.81 -2.13
CA LYS A 12 0.40 28.22 -2.71
C LYS A 12 -0.41 27.44 -1.69
N SER A 13 0.26 26.72 -0.80
CA SER A 13 -0.41 25.99 0.29
C SER A 13 -1.10 26.96 1.26
N ASP A 14 -0.46 28.07 1.64
CA ASP A 14 -1.06 29.10 2.48
C ASP A 14 -2.32 29.70 1.86
N GLU A 15 -2.29 29.99 0.55
CA GLU A 15 -3.47 30.50 -0.19
C GLU A 15 -4.65 29.53 -0.13
N ILE A 16 -4.40 28.23 -0.39
CA ILE A 16 -5.42 27.17 -0.33
C ILE A 16 -5.90 26.97 1.11
N ILE A 17 -5.02 26.96 2.09
CA ILE A 17 -5.36 26.83 3.50
C ILE A 17 -6.26 27.98 3.95
N ASN A 18 -6.00 29.19 3.48
CA ASN A 18 -6.86 30.35 3.78
C ASN A 18 -8.28 30.14 3.25
N LEU A 19 -8.43 29.63 2.03
CA LEU A 19 -9.76 29.33 1.45
C LEU A 19 -10.48 28.24 2.25
N ILE A 20 -9.79 27.16 2.60
CA ILE A 20 -10.34 26.04 3.38
C ILE A 20 -10.83 26.55 4.76
N CYS A 21 -9.98 27.26 5.49
CA CYS A 21 -10.33 27.75 6.82
C CYS A 21 -11.47 28.79 6.80
N ASN A 22 -11.57 29.60 5.76
CA ASN A 22 -12.66 30.57 5.60
C ASN A 22 -14.03 29.91 5.29
N ALA A 23 -14.03 28.67 4.79
CA ALA A 23 -15.25 27.89 4.53
C ALA A 23 -15.77 27.17 5.78
N GLN A 24 -15.00 27.12 6.88
CA GLN A 24 -15.38 26.44 8.10
C GLN A 24 -16.50 27.19 8.84
N MET A 25 -17.52 26.45 9.31
CA MET A 25 -18.57 26.97 10.15
C MET A 25 -18.03 27.35 11.56
N GLU A 26 -18.77 28.22 12.26
CA GLU A 26 -18.40 28.65 13.63
C GLU A 26 -18.27 27.48 14.62
N ASN A 27 -19.12 26.44 14.46
CA ASN A 27 -19.09 25.23 15.29
C ASN A 27 -17.96 24.25 14.93
N GLY A 28 -17.12 24.59 13.95
CA GLY A 28 -15.99 23.75 13.52
C GLY A 28 -16.28 22.81 12.34
N TYR A 29 -17.53 22.65 11.91
CA TYR A 29 -17.87 21.79 10.79
C TYR A 29 -17.29 22.29 9.46
N LEU A 30 -16.77 21.36 8.63
CA LEU A 30 -16.18 21.69 7.34
C LEU A 30 -16.43 20.58 6.32
N ASP A 31 -17.57 20.64 5.67
CA ASP A 31 -17.88 19.89 4.44
C ASP A 31 -18.80 20.76 3.58
N THR A 32 -18.28 21.20 2.43
CA THR A 32 -18.95 22.16 1.57
C THR A 32 -20.24 21.60 0.94
N LEU A 33 -20.35 20.28 0.80
CA LEU A 33 -21.57 19.65 0.28
C LEU A 33 -22.79 20.05 1.12
N TYR A 34 -22.71 19.87 2.43
CA TYR A 34 -23.81 20.15 3.33
C TYR A 34 -23.91 21.63 3.71
N ILE A 35 -22.77 22.32 3.85
CA ILE A 35 -22.78 23.76 4.16
C ILE A 35 -23.57 24.56 3.11
N ILE A 36 -23.40 24.19 1.82
CA ILE A 36 -24.03 24.90 0.70
C ILE A 36 -25.46 24.42 0.44
N ASN A 37 -25.68 23.08 0.49
CA ASN A 37 -26.96 22.53 0.01
C ASN A 37 -28.02 22.37 1.11
N ASP A 38 -27.68 21.75 2.25
CA ASP A 38 -28.63 21.50 3.33
C ASP A 38 -27.91 21.11 4.64
N ARG A 39 -27.78 22.07 5.53
CA ARG A 39 -27.11 21.87 6.83
C ARG A 39 -27.88 20.92 7.77
N SER A 40 -29.17 20.66 7.54
CA SER A 40 -29.94 19.70 8.34
C SER A 40 -29.51 18.23 8.08
N LYS A 41 -28.70 18.01 7.03
CA LYS A 41 -28.21 16.70 6.63
C LYS A 41 -26.81 16.38 7.17
N ILE A 42 -26.19 17.28 7.92
CA ILE A 42 -24.89 17.06 8.55
C ILE A 42 -24.96 15.79 9.41
N PHE A 43 -24.02 14.87 9.21
CA PHE A 43 -23.88 13.56 9.89
C PHE A 43 -25.10 12.63 9.79
N THR A 44 -25.96 12.80 8.79
CA THR A 44 -27.16 11.94 8.62
C THR A 44 -26.95 10.76 7.67
N ASN A 45 -25.84 10.71 6.94
CA ASN A 45 -25.50 9.61 6.03
C ASN A 45 -23.99 9.35 6.03
N LEU A 46 -23.48 8.80 7.13
CA LEU A 46 -22.05 8.51 7.30
C LEU A 46 -21.59 7.39 6.36
N LYS A 47 -22.48 6.44 6.03
CA LYS A 47 -22.14 5.30 5.17
C LYS A 47 -21.66 5.73 3.79
N ASP A 48 -22.37 6.69 3.14
CA ASP A 48 -22.18 6.99 1.73
C ASP A 48 -21.62 8.40 1.47
N ARG A 49 -21.60 9.30 2.46
CA ARG A 49 -21.30 10.74 2.30
C ARG A 49 -20.01 11.21 2.96
N HIS A 50 -19.04 10.47 3.02
CA HIS A 50 -17.62 10.74 3.23
C HIS A 50 -17.22 11.94 4.16
N GLU A 51 -18.10 12.45 5.04
CA GLU A 51 -17.82 13.61 5.90
C GLU A 51 -16.62 13.33 6.82
N LEU A 52 -16.62 12.16 7.51
CA LEU A 52 -15.53 11.75 8.38
C LEU A 52 -14.25 11.33 7.59
N TYR A 53 -14.40 10.88 6.35
CA TYR A 53 -13.27 10.66 5.44
C TYR A 53 -12.60 11.99 5.04
N CYS A 54 -13.40 13.02 4.68
CA CYS A 54 -12.89 14.36 4.39
C CYS A 54 -12.21 14.97 5.61
N PHE A 55 -12.79 14.81 6.81
CA PHE A 55 -12.15 15.20 8.06
C PHE A 55 -10.82 14.50 8.26
N GLY A 56 -10.75 13.19 8.05
CA GLY A 56 -9.51 12.41 8.22
C GLY A 56 -8.37 12.93 7.32
N HIS A 57 -8.66 13.21 6.05
CA HIS A 57 -7.67 13.79 5.14
C HIS A 57 -7.28 15.24 5.53
N LEU A 58 -8.22 16.04 5.98
CA LEU A 58 -7.96 17.39 6.48
C LEU A 58 -7.01 17.34 7.68
N ALA A 59 -7.29 16.48 8.65
CA ALA A 59 -6.47 16.35 9.87
C ALA A 59 -5.06 15.85 9.55
N GLU A 60 -4.92 14.87 8.66
CA GLU A 60 -3.60 14.41 8.21
C GLU A 60 -2.81 15.50 7.49
N ALA A 61 -3.45 16.26 6.59
CA ALA A 61 -2.82 17.38 5.91
C ALA A 61 -2.42 18.49 6.89
N ALA A 62 -3.26 18.76 7.89
CA ALA A 62 -3.02 19.78 8.91
C ALA A 62 -1.80 19.43 9.78
N VAL A 63 -1.70 18.19 10.23
CA VAL A 63 -0.53 17.72 10.99
C VAL A 63 0.74 17.79 10.14
N ALA A 64 0.69 17.26 8.91
CA ALA A 64 1.85 17.28 8.01
C ALA A 64 2.32 18.72 7.69
N TYR A 65 1.38 19.65 7.49
CA TYR A 65 1.72 21.05 7.23
C TYR A 65 2.35 21.71 8.45
N TYR A 66 1.79 21.50 9.64
CA TYR A 66 2.33 22.00 10.89
C TYR A 66 3.75 21.46 11.17
N GLU A 67 3.95 20.15 11.06
CA GLU A 67 5.26 19.52 11.24
C GLU A 67 6.32 20.00 10.23
N SER A 68 5.88 20.39 9.04
CA SER A 68 6.79 20.84 7.98
C SER A 68 7.15 22.32 8.05
N THR A 69 6.26 23.18 8.57
CA THR A 69 6.37 24.64 8.50
C THR A 69 6.29 25.35 9.83
N GLY A 70 5.76 24.69 10.87
CA GLY A 70 5.41 25.30 12.17
C GLY A 70 4.13 26.16 12.14
N LYS A 71 3.44 26.30 10.99
CA LYS A 71 2.22 27.10 10.86
C LYS A 71 1.00 26.31 11.29
N ASP A 72 0.21 26.84 12.19
CA ASP A 72 -0.87 26.14 12.90
C ASP A 72 -2.29 26.44 12.40
N LYS A 73 -2.45 27.31 11.42
CA LYS A 73 -3.79 27.73 10.96
C LYS A 73 -4.67 26.56 10.53
N LEU A 74 -4.13 25.66 9.70
CA LEU A 74 -4.87 24.46 9.26
C LEU A 74 -5.06 23.48 10.42
N LEU A 75 -4.07 23.35 11.29
CA LEU A 75 -4.14 22.50 12.48
C LEU A 75 -5.27 22.97 13.41
N ASN A 76 -5.38 24.26 13.66
CA ASN A 76 -6.46 24.84 14.46
C ASN A 76 -7.85 24.63 13.85
N SER A 77 -7.95 24.65 12.51
CA SER A 77 -9.19 24.30 11.81
C SER A 77 -9.54 22.82 11.96
N ALA A 78 -8.57 21.92 11.82
CA ALA A 78 -8.76 20.49 12.02
C ALA A 78 -9.12 20.15 13.48
N ILE A 79 -8.52 20.83 14.46
CA ILE A 79 -8.83 20.72 15.89
C ILE A 79 -10.29 21.09 16.15
N LYS A 80 -10.79 22.21 15.64
CA LYS A 80 -12.20 22.60 15.81
C LYS A 80 -13.16 21.57 15.23
N PHE A 81 -12.81 20.98 14.10
CA PHE A 81 -13.65 19.93 13.50
C PHE A 81 -13.58 18.62 14.30
N ALA A 82 -12.40 18.25 14.80
CA ALA A 82 -12.23 17.10 15.69
C ALA A 82 -13.02 17.29 17.01
N ASP A 83 -13.03 18.51 17.56
CA ASP A 83 -13.80 18.82 18.76
C ASP A 83 -15.29 18.61 18.53
N LEU A 84 -15.84 19.10 17.42
CA LEU A 84 -17.23 18.86 17.04
C LEU A 84 -17.53 17.36 16.86
N ILE A 85 -16.60 16.60 16.28
CA ILE A 85 -16.74 15.14 16.10
C ILE A 85 -16.82 14.46 17.47
N CYS A 86 -15.89 14.73 18.38
CA CYS A 86 -15.91 14.16 19.73
C CYS A 86 -17.17 14.54 20.53
N ASP A 87 -17.71 15.75 20.34
CA ASP A 87 -18.94 16.19 20.99
C ASP A 87 -20.19 15.52 20.37
N THR A 88 -20.12 15.13 19.10
CA THR A 88 -21.23 14.52 18.36
C THR A 88 -21.28 13.00 18.52
N PHE A 89 -20.11 12.34 18.39
CA PHE A 89 -20.00 10.87 18.39
C PHE A 89 -19.50 10.40 19.74
N ASN A 90 -20.37 9.83 20.53
CA ASN A 90 -20.05 9.25 21.83
C ASN A 90 -21.22 8.37 22.31
N GLU A 91 -21.05 7.76 23.48
CA GLU A 91 -22.05 6.85 24.05
C GLU A 91 -23.39 7.50 24.39
N ASP A 92 -23.38 8.79 24.70
CA ASP A 92 -24.56 9.53 25.14
C ASP A 92 -25.32 10.18 23.98
N ASN A 93 -24.66 10.38 22.81
CA ASN A 93 -25.23 11.04 21.64
C ASN A 93 -25.37 10.09 20.44
N LEU A 94 -24.56 10.25 19.41
CA LEU A 94 -24.63 9.47 18.18
C LEU A 94 -23.59 8.33 18.22
N LYS A 95 -24.06 7.09 18.34
CA LYS A 95 -23.21 5.87 18.27
C LYS A 95 -22.89 5.50 16.83
N GLY A 96 -22.36 6.46 16.06
CA GLY A 96 -21.97 6.30 14.67
C GLY A 96 -20.47 6.12 14.50
N TYR A 97 -20.05 5.70 13.31
CA TYR A 97 -18.65 5.57 12.92
C TYR A 97 -18.48 5.83 11.42
N PRO A 98 -17.25 6.14 10.92
CA PRO A 98 -17.03 6.43 9.51
C PRO A 98 -17.52 5.31 8.58
N GLY A 99 -18.20 5.64 7.51
CA GLY A 99 -18.53 4.69 6.45
C GLY A 99 -17.31 4.35 5.61
N HIS A 100 -16.44 5.34 5.36
CA HIS A 100 -15.10 5.16 4.84
C HIS A 100 -14.09 5.60 5.90
N GLU A 101 -13.27 4.66 6.31
CA GLU A 101 -12.27 4.81 7.36
C GLU A 101 -11.13 5.73 6.91
N ILE A 102 -10.53 6.40 7.83
CA ILE A 102 -9.32 7.21 7.90
C ILE A 102 -9.38 8.16 9.11
N ALA A 103 -10.57 8.49 9.60
CA ALA A 103 -10.74 9.36 10.76
C ALA A 103 -10.01 8.79 11.99
N GLU A 104 -10.02 7.49 12.17
CA GLU A 104 -9.40 6.78 13.28
C GLU A 104 -7.89 7.06 13.36
N LEU A 105 -7.18 6.84 12.25
CA LEU A 105 -5.73 7.10 12.21
C LEU A 105 -5.40 8.60 12.26
N ALA A 106 -6.26 9.45 11.72
CA ALA A 106 -6.07 10.90 11.71
C ALA A 106 -6.27 11.50 13.12
N LEU A 107 -7.23 10.99 13.89
CA LEU A 107 -7.44 11.36 15.29
C LEU A 107 -6.23 10.98 16.15
N VAL A 108 -5.61 9.81 15.94
CA VAL A 108 -4.37 9.46 16.64
C VAL A 108 -3.21 10.38 16.25
N LYS A 109 -3.11 10.83 14.99
CA LYS A 109 -2.13 11.85 14.60
C LYS A 109 -2.37 13.19 15.30
N LEU A 110 -3.62 13.64 15.41
CA LEU A 110 -3.97 14.84 16.17
C LEU A 110 -3.61 14.68 17.66
N TYR A 111 -3.91 13.52 18.25
CA TYR A 111 -3.47 13.20 19.62
C TYR A 111 -1.95 13.33 19.76
N ASN A 112 -1.17 12.77 18.82
CA ASN A 112 0.29 12.81 18.89
C ASN A 112 0.86 14.24 18.89
N VAL A 113 0.24 15.18 18.17
CA VAL A 113 0.67 16.58 18.10
C VAL A 113 0.14 17.42 19.25
N THR A 114 -1.14 17.23 19.62
CA THR A 114 -1.82 18.07 20.62
C THR A 114 -1.72 17.54 22.04
N LYS A 115 -1.45 16.24 22.21
CA LYS A 115 -1.52 15.48 23.47
C LYS A 115 -2.89 15.51 24.13
N ASN A 116 -3.95 15.81 23.37
CA ASN A 116 -5.31 15.84 23.88
C ASN A 116 -5.95 14.44 23.79
N GLU A 117 -6.12 13.81 24.95
CA GLU A 117 -6.62 12.43 25.12
C GLU A 117 -7.99 12.18 24.48
N LYS A 118 -8.80 13.23 24.29
CA LYS A 118 -10.13 13.06 23.69
C LYS A 118 -10.07 12.53 22.26
N TYR A 119 -9.03 12.88 21.49
CA TYR A 119 -8.86 12.39 20.12
C TYR A 119 -8.48 10.91 20.06
N LEU A 120 -7.66 10.45 21.00
CA LEU A 120 -7.36 9.02 21.12
C LEU A 120 -8.62 8.22 21.52
N LYS A 121 -9.37 8.72 22.50
CA LYS A 121 -10.64 8.10 22.93
C LYS A 121 -11.68 8.05 21.82
N GLU A 122 -11.73 9.08 20.97
CA GLU A 122 -12.65 9.09 19.83
C GLU A 122 -12.24 8.07 18.76
N ALA A 123 -10.93 7.91 18.50
CA ALA A 123 -10.44 6.86 17.62
C ALA A 123 -10.78 5.47 18.16
N GLU A 124 -10.62 5.24 19.47
CA GLU A 124 -11.06 4.01 20.16
C GLU A 124 -12.56 3.80 19.99
N PHE A 125 -13.37 4.83 20.24
CA PHE A 125 -14.82 4.76 20.13
C PHE A 125 -15.24 4.29 18.73
N PHE A 126 -14.73 4.88 17.66
CA PHE A 126 -15.04 4.46 16.30
C PHE A 126 -14.67 3.00 16.00
N ILE A 127 -13.53 2.53 16.51
CA ILE A 127 -13.08 1.14 16.33
C ILE A 127 -13.98 0.17 17.11
N TYR A 128 -14.31 0.48 18.36
CA TYR A 128 -15.07 -0.43 19.22
C TYR A 128 -16.57 -0.41 18.95
N GLU A 129 -17.13 0.72 18.51
CA GLU A 129 -18.55 0.80 18.13
C GLU A 129 -18.82 0.08 16.79
N ARG A 130 -17.82 0.05 15.90
CA ARG A 130 -17.96 -0.62 14.59
C ARG A 130 -18.29 -2.11 14.77
N GLY A 131 -19.33 -2.55 14.05
CA GLY A 131 -19.76 -3.96 14.06
C GLY A 131 -20.49 -4.40 15.34
N THR A 132 -20.82 -3.46 16.26
CA THR A 132 -21.71 -3.73 17.38
C THR A 132 -23.16 -3.83 16.94
N LYS A 133 -23.97 -4.59 17.65
CA LYS A 133 -25.41 -4.74 17.36
C LYS A 133 -26.25 -3.93 18.34
N PRO A 134 -27.33 -3.25 17.88
CA PRO A 134 -27.83 -3.19 16.51
C PRO A 134 -26.94 -2.33 15.62
N TYR A 135 -26.65 -2.80 14.41
CA TYR A 135 -25.73 -2.12 13.49
C TYR A 135 -26.11 -0.67 13.21
N TYR A 136 -25.14 0.25 13.31
CA TYR A 136 -25.36 1.67 13.12
C TYR A 136 -25.97 2.00 11.75
N PHE A 137 -25.43 1.43 10.66
CA PHE A 137 -25.91 1.73 9.31
C PHE A 137 -27.33 1.24 9.02
N ASP A 138 -27.86 0.29 9.80
CA ASP A 138 -29.28 -0.09 9.75
C ASP A 138 -30.16 0.97 10.41
N LYS A 139 -29.70 1.52 11.55
CA LYS A 139 -30.40 2.64 12.23
C LYS A 139 -30.41 3.89 11.33
N GLU A 140 -29.26 4.23 10.74
CA GLU A 140 -29.10 5.38 9.85
C GLU A 140 -30.07 5.31 8.66
N ARG A 141 -30.28 4.12 8.10
CA ARG A 141 -31.16 3.90 6.94
C ARG A 141 -32.60 3.60 7.28
N GLY A 142 -32.91 3.36 8.54
CA GLY A 142 -34.26 3.06 9.02
C GLY A 142 -34.76 1.65 8.68
N TYR A 143 -33.88 0.71 8.31
CA TYR A 143 -34.25 -0.69 8.09
C TYR A 143 -33.10 -1.66 8.42
N LYS A 144 -33.46 -2.83 8.94
CA LYS A 144 -32.51 -3.92 9.25
C LYS A 144 -32.26 -4.78 8.01
N ARG A 145 -30.98 -5.11 7.78
CA ARG A 145 -30.58 -6.09 6.77
C ARG A 145 -30.52 -7.50 7.34
N ASN A 146 -30.39 -8.48 6.45
CA ASN A 146 -30.02 -9.83 6.82
C ASN A 146 -28.61 -9.82 7.44
N ASP A 147 -28.39 -10.53 8.52
CA ASP A 147 -27.10 -10.58 9.26
C ASP A 147 -25.90 -11.03 8.39
N ASN A 148 -26.16 -11.71 7.27
CA ASN A 148 -25.16 -12.12 6.30
C ASN A 148 -25.05 -11.15 5.08
N SER A 149 -25.60 -9.95 5.18
CA SER A 149 -25.52 -8.97 4.10
C SER A 149 -24.08 -8.60 3.78
N LEU A 150 -23.70 -8.63 2.50
CA LEU A 150 -22.39 -8.19 2.02
C LEU A 150 -22.10 -6.72 2.35
N ASP A 151 -23.12 -5.91 2.58
CA ASP A 151 -22.98 -4.52 3.00
C ASP A 151 -22.27 -4.35 4.34
N TYR A 152 -22.41 -5.29 5.28
CA TYR A 152 -21.67 -5.23 6.54
C TYR A 152 -20.19 -5.58 6.34
N PHE A 153 -19.90 -6.55 5.45
CA PHE A 153 -18.53 -6.87 5.06
C PHE A 153 -17.86 -5.71 4.33
N TYR A 154 -18.61 -5.04 3.45
CA TYR A 154 -18.10 -3.91 2.66
C TYR A 154 -17.48 -2.79 3.51
N ASN A 155 -18.08 -2.48 4.66
CA ASN A 155 -17.61 -1.47 5.61
C ASN A 155 -16.86 -2.06 6.83
N GLN A 156 -16.39 -3.30 6.77
CA GLN A 156 -15.73 -3.99 7.88
C GLN A 156 -16.55 -4.00 9.19
N SER A 157 -17.90 -3.96 9.08
CA SER A 157 -18.81 -3.84 10.22
C SER A 157 -19.65 -5.11 10.51
N HIS A 158 -19.30 -6.24 9.89
CA HIS A 158 -19.99 -7.53 10.07
C HIS A 158 -19.84 -8.09 11.50
N ILE A 159 -18.69 -7.85 12.12
CA ILE A 159 -18.37 -8.10 13.53
C ILE A 159 -17.41 -7.02 14.04
N PRO A 160 -17.27 -6.82 15.36
CA PRO A 160 -16.30 -5.88 15.90
C PRO A 160 -14.88 -6.12 15.39
N PRO A 161 -14.12 -5.08 14.99
CA PRO A 161 -12.78 -5.22 14.41
C PRO A 161 -11.80 -6.05 15.26
N ILE A 162 -11.87 -5.94 16.58
CA ILE A 162 -11.04 -6.70 17.51
C ILE A 162 -11.25 -8.23 17.41
N LYS A 163 -12.40 -8.67 16.86
CA LYS A 163 -12.76 -10.08 16.65
C LYS A 163 -12.55 -10.54 15.22
N GLN A 164 -12.13 -9.64 14.32
CA GLN A 164 -11.87 -9.99 12.92
C GLN A 164 -10.55 -10.76 12.80
N ASP A 165 -10.53 -11.74 11.92
CA ASP A 165 -9.37 -12.57 11.58
C ASP A 165 -9.12 -12.66 10.07
N GLU A 166 -9.96 -12.00 9.29
CA GLU A 166 -9.90 -11.99 7.84
C GLU A 166 -10.14 -10.57 7.28
N ALA A 167 -9.33 -10.17 6.32
CA ALA A 167 -9.55 -8.94 5.58
C ALA A 167 -10.71 -9.11 4.59
N VAL A 168 -11.72 -8.26 4.70
CA VAL A 168 -12.96 -8.34 3.92
C VAL A 168 -13.42 -6.98 3.42
N GLY A 169 -14.30 -6.98 2.42
CA GLY A 169 -14.94 -5.78 1.90
C GLY A 169 -13.97 -4.87 1.14
N HIS A 170 -14.31 -3.59 1.08
CA HIS A 170 -13.54 -2.61 0.32
C HIS A 170 -12.10 -2.50 0.85
N ALA A 171 -11.11 -2.71 -0.04
CA ALA A 171 -9.72 -2.91 0.38
C ALA A 171 -9.10 -1.64 1.00
N VAL A 172 -9.35 -0.45 0.45
CA VAL A 172 -8.82 0.81 1.00
C VAL A 172 -9.40 1.10 2.38
N ARG A 173 -10.73 0.92 2.54
CA ARG A 173 -11.40 1.07 3.84
C ARG A 173 -10.76 0.14 4.87
N GLY A 174 -10.59 -1.14 4.52
CA GLY A 174 -9.97 -2.13 5.39
C GLY A 174 -8.59 -1.72 5.87
N VAL A 175 -7.65 -1.43 4.96
CA VAL A 175 -6.27 -1.09 5.36
C VAL A 175 -6.15 0.24 6.10
N TYR A 176 -7.10 1.17 5.90
CA TYR A 176 -7.15 2.40 6.70
C TYR A 176 -7.67 2.12 8.12
N LEU A 177 -8.72 1.29 8.26
CA LEU A 177 -9.17 0.82 9.56
C LEU A 177 -8.05 0.10 10.32
N TYR A 178 -7.39 -0.88 9.68
CA TYR A 178 -6.31 -1.65 10.30
C TYR A 178 -5.11 -0.75 10.68
N SER A 179 -4.85 0.31 9.92
CA SER A 179 -3.89 1.33 10.30
C SER A 179 -4.30 2.08 11.57
N GLY A 180 -5.56 2.48 11.68
CA GLY A 180 -6.12 3.11 12.88
C GLY A 180 -6.08 2.17 14.09
N MET A 181 -6.46 0.89 13.90
CA MET A 181 -6.38 -0.14 14.94
C MET A 181 -4.96 -0.31 15.49
N ALA A 182 -3.96 -0.39 14.61
CA ALA A 182 -2.55 -0.51 15.00
C ALA A 182 -2.05 0.75 15.74
N ASP A 183 -2.44 1.95 15.27
CA ASP A 183 -2.12 3.21 15.96
C ASP A 183 -2.71 3.26 17.37
N VAL A 184 -3.99 2.89 17.53
CA VAL A 184 -4.66 2.83 18.85
C VAL A 184 -4.01 1.76 19.72
N ALA A 185 -3.79 0.54 19.21
CA ALA A 185 -3.14 -0.54 19.95
C ALA A 185 -1.78 -0.10 20.51
N ARG A 186 -0.99 0.62 19.72
CA ARG A 186 0.32 1.16 20.15
C ARG A 186 0.18 2.19 21.24
N GLN A 187 -0.74 3.16 21.10
CA GLN A 187 -0.90 4.24 22.08
C GLN A 187 -1.48 3.76 23.43
N THR A 188 -2.37 2.78 23.38
CA THR A 188 -3.05 2.23 24.56
C THR A 188 -2.38 0.97 25.12
N GLN A 189 -1.34 0.45 24.45
CA GLN A 189 -0.69 -0.82 24.78
C GLN A 189 -1.69 -2.00 24.84
N ASN A 190 -2.70 -1.98 23.95
CA ASN A 190 -3.74 -2.99 23.90
C ASN A 190 -3.31 -4.21 23.07
N GLU A 191 -2.88 -5.26 23.77
CA GLU A 191 -2.40 -6.51 23.19
C GLU A 191 -3.50 -7.28 22.42
N GLU A 192 -4.77 -7.19 22.83
CA GLU A 192 -5.88 -7.87 22.14
C GLU A 192 -6.14 -7.23 20.78
N LEU A 193 -6.13 -5.89 20.71
CA LEU A 193 -6.28 -5.14 19.47
C LEU A 193 -5.07 -5.36 18.54
N TYR A 194 -3.84 -5.39 19.09
CA TYR A 194 -2.64 -5.73 18.33
C TYR A 194 -2.71 -7.14 17.75
N SER A 195 -3.15 -8.14 18.55
CA SER A 195 -3.32 -9.51 18.06
C SER A 195 -4.36 -9.61 16.94
N ALA A 196 -5.42 -8.78 16.95
CA ALA A 196 -6.35 -8.69 15.84
C ALA A 196 -5.66 -8.15 14.57
N CYS A 197 -4.84 -7.12 14.71
CA CYS A 197 -4.04 -6.59 13.59
C CYS A 197 -3.10 -7.66 13.00
N GLU A 198 -2.45 -8.48 13.84
CA GLU A 198 -1.57 -9.57 13.37
C GLU A 198 -2.35 -10.65 12.61
N ARG A 199 -3.52 -11.09 13.10
CA ARG A 199 -4.36 -12.07 12.39
C ARG A 199 -4.80 -11.58 11.02
N ILE A 200 -5.23 -10.32 10.94
CA ILE A 200 -5.64 -9.69 9.69
C ILE A 200 -4.44 -9.52 8.75
N TRP A 201 -3.29 -9.11 9.27
CA TRP A 201 -2.05 -9.01 8.51
C TRP A 201 -1.67 -10.34 7.85
N ASP A 202 -1.63 -11.41 8.65
CA ASP A 202 -1.28 -12.74 8.16
C ASP A 202 -2.30 -13.26 7.12
N ASN A 203 -3.58 -12.91 7.25
CA ASN A 203 -4.58 -13.22 6.24
C ASN A 203 -4.30 -12.47 4.92
N ILE A 204 -3.99 -11.17 4.98
CA ILE A 204 -3.66 -10.37 3.78
C ILE A 204 -2.42 -10.92 3.10
N GLU A 205 -1.31 -11.00 3.84
CA GLU A 205 0.01 -11.36 3.29
C GLU A 205 0.01 -12.75 2.68
N GLN A 206 -0.56 -13.74 3.38
CA GLN A 206 -0.47 -15.14 2.99
C GLN A 206 -1.56 -15.61 2.05
N LYS A 207 -2.69 -14.89 1.92
CA LYS A 207 -3.87 -15.41 1.22
C LYS A 207 -4.53 -14.42 0.25
N LYS A 208 -4.28 -13.11 0.36
CA LYS A 208 -5.03 -12.08 -0.38
C LYS A 208 -4.17 -11.03 -1.07
N MET A 209 -2.85 -11.13 -0.99
CA MET A 209 -1.91 -10.21 -1.62
C MET A 209 -1.34 -10.79 -2.91
N TYR A 210 -1.34 -10.01 -3.97
CA TYR A 210 -0.66 -10.32 -5.23
C TYR A 210 0.86 -10.27 -5.07
N ILE A 211 1.58 -10.95 -5.96
CA ILE A 211 3.05 -10.94 -5.98
C ILE A 211 3.64 -9.53 -6.09
N THR A 212 2.89 -8.60 -6.67
CA THR A 212 3.25 -7.18 -6.83
C THR A 212 2.99 -6.34 -5.58
N GLY A 213 2.47 -6.92 -4.49
CA GLY A 213 2.05 -6.17 -3.29
C GLY A 213 0.71 -5.48 -3.43
N GLY A 214 -0.02 -5.75 -4.52
CA GLY A 214 -1.41 -5.31 -4.70
C GLY A 214 -2.39 -6.09 -3.85
N ILE A 215 -3.49 -5.48 -3.45
CA ILE A 215 -4.59 -6.09 -2.70
C ILE A 215 -5.95 -5.65 -3.24
N GLY A 216 -6.98 -6.45 -2.99
CA GLY A 216 -8.31 -6.24 -3.56
C GLY A 216 -8.43 -6.90 -4.93
N SER A 217 -9.12 -8.03 -5.02
CA SER A 217 -9.15 -8.86 -6.23
C SER A 217 -10.39 -8.66 -7.10
N THR A 218 -11.43 -8.03 -6.57
CA THR A 218 -12.69 -7.84 -7.32
C THR A 218 -13.03 -6.37 -7.54
N VAL A 219 -13.54 -6.06 -8.74
CA VAL A 219 -14.11 -4.75 -9.09
C VAL A 219 -15.43 -4.52 -8.37
N ASP A 220 -16.15 -5.58 -8.02
CA ASP A 220 -17.38 -5.46 -7.26
C ASP A 220 -17.09 -5.05 -5.83
N GLY A 221 -17.42 -3.80 -5.50
CA GLY A 221 -17.12 -3.18 -4.24
C GLY A 221 -15.65 -2.82 -4.02
N GLU A 222 -14.77 -2.89 -5.04
CA GLU A 222 -13.34 -2.55 -4.92
C GLU A 222 -12.68 -3.35 -3.78
N ALA A 223 -12.98 -4.65 -3.71
CA ALA A 223 -12.95 -5.40 -2.47
C ALA A 223 -11.98 -6.58 -2.47
N PHE A 224 -11.67 -7.05 -1.26
CA PHE A 224 -11.17 -8.39 -1.06
C PHE A 224 -12.25 -9.41 -1.43
N SER A 225 -11.82 -10.52 -2.05
CA SER A 225 -12.63 -11.70 -2.26
C SER A 225 -12.27 -12.80 -1.25
N TYR A 226 -12.66 -14.05 -1.50
CA TYR A 226 -12.28 -15.18 -0.66
C TYR A 226 -10.77 -15.47 -0.72
N ASN A 227 -10.27 -16.24 0.25
CA ASN A 227 -8.85 -16.58 0.33
C ASN A 227 -8.36 -17.28 -0.96
N TYR A 228 -7.20 -16.86 -1.46
CA TYR A 228 -6.56 -17.37 -2.68
C TYR A 228 -7.29 -17.02 -4.00
N ASP A 229 -8.28 -16.15 -3.97
CA ASP A 229 -8.90 -15.61 -5.18
C ASP A 229 -8.12 -14.42 -5.70
N LEU A 230 -7.13 -14.72 -6.55
CA LEU A 230 -6.18 -13.76 -7.11
C LEU A 230 -6.14 -13.89 -8.64
N PRO A 231 -7.22 -13.51 -9.35
CA PRO A 231 -7.24 -13.49 -10.81
C PRO A 231 -6.25 -12.45 -11.36
N ASN A 232 -5.57 -12.74 -12.48
CA ASN A 232 -4.59 -11.82 -13.06
C ASN A 232 -5.25 -10.71 -13.90
N ASP A 233 -6.20 -11.10 -14.74
CA ASP A 233 -6.90 -10.28 -15.75
C ASP A 233 -8.20 -9.62 -15.26
N LEU A 234 -8.55 -9.84 -13.99
CA LEU A 234 -9.67 -9.22 -13.31
C LEU A 234 -9.25 -8.51 -12.02
N ALA A 235 -7.96 -8.54 -11.70
CA ALA A 235 -7.43 -7.92 -10.50
C ALA A 235 -7.83 -6.44 -10.41
N TYR A 236 -8.50 -6.07 -9.32
CA TYR A 236 -8.73 -4.65 -9.07
C TYR A 236 -7.44 -3.98 -8.61
N SER A 237 -6.83 -4.49 -7.55
CA SER A 237 -5.51 -4.06 -7.10
C SER A 237 -5.35 -2.53 -7.12
N GLU A 238 -6.23 -1.84 -6.40
CA GLU A 238 -6.27 -0.38 -6.39
C GLU A 238 -4.96 0.21 -5.86
N THR A 239 -4.49 1.27 -6.50
CA THR A 239 -3.29 2.00 -6.08
C THR A 239 -3.39 2.46 -4.62
N CYS A 240 -4.54 3.01 -4.21
CA CYS A 240 -4.75 3.45 -2.82
C CYS A 240 -4.71 2.28 -1.82
N ALA A 241 -5.17 1.10 -2.21
CA ALA A 241 -5.14 -0.07 -1.34
C ALA A 241 -3.70 -0.52 -1.04
N SER A 242 -2.83 -0.55 -2.06
CA SER A 242 -1.40 -0.86 -1.87
C SER A 242 -0.68 0.20 -1.03
N ILE A 243 -1.02 1.48 -1.21
CA ILE A 243 -0.50 2.57 -0.37
C ILE A 243 -0.99 2.41 1.08
N GLY A 244 -2.27 2.12 1.28
CA GLY A 244 -2.83 1.87 2.61
C GLY A 244 -2.22 0.64 3.29
N LEU A 245 -1.85 -0.40 2.53
CA LEU A 245 -1.10 -1.54 3.04
C LEU A 245 0.30 -1.13 3.55
N ILE A 246 0.98 -0.21 2.85
CA ILE A 246 2.25 0.37 3.33
C ILE A 246 2.03 1.16 4.63
N PHE A 247 0.92 1.89 4.76
CA PHE A 247 0.59 2.60 6.00
C PHE A 247 0.35 1.65 7.17
N PHE A 248 -0.34 0.55 6.92
CA PHE A 248 -0.56 -0.48 7.93
C PHE A 248 0.75 -1.16 8.32
N ALA A 249 1.59 -1.53 7.34
CA ALA A 249 2.91 -2.12 7.57
C ALA A 249 3.80 -1.26 8.47
N LYS A 250 3.87 0.06 8.19
CA LYS A 250 4.64 1.00 9.01
C LYS A 250 4.20 0.98 10.46
N ARG A 251 2.89 0.97 10.72
CA ARG A 251 2.35 0.98 12.09
C ARG A 251 2.64 -0.30 12.84
N MET A 252 2.57 -1.43 12.14
CA MET A 252 2.99 -2.71 12.71
C MET A 252 4.48 -2.73 13.06
N LEU A 253 5.35 -2.12 12.23
CA LEU A 253 6.77 -1.94 12.53
C LEU A 253 7.02 -1.04 13.75
N GLU A 254 6.18 -0.04 13.97
CA GLU A 254 6.27 0.86 15.13
C GLU A 254 5.87 0.17 16.45
N ILE A 255 5.07 -0.92 16.39
CA ILE A 255 4.73 -1.75 17.55
C ILE A 255 5.82 -2.81 17.75
N ASN A 256 6.12 -3.57 16.72
CA ASN A 256 7.06 -4.69 16.77
C ASN A 256 7.92 -4.73 15.50
N PRO A 257 9.17 -4.28 15.53
CA PRO A 257 10.07 -4.33 14.39
C PRO A 257 10.33 -5.77 13.93
N CYS A 258 9.64 -6.19 12.86
CA CYS A 258 9.79 -7.48 12.22
C CYS A 258 9.88 -7.30 10.70
N SER A 259 10.84 -7.95 10.04
CA SER A 259 11.09 -7.78 8.60
C SER A 259 9.89 -8.13 7.73
N LYS A 260 8.96 -9.00 8.19
CA LYS A 260 7.74 -9.37 7.45
C LYS A 260 6.93 -8.15 6.99
N TYR A 261 6.81 -7.12 7.83
CA TYR A 261 6.08 -5.89 7.49
C TYR A 261 6.84 -5.04 6.46
N ALA A 262 8.15 -4.87 6.66
CA ALA A 262 8.99 -4.12 5.74
C ALA A 262 9.16 -4.80 4.37
N ASN A 263 9.13 -6.13 4.30
CA ASN A 263 9.14 -6.90 3.05
C ASN A 263 7.90 -6.61 2.20
N VAL A 264 6.71 -6.54 2.82
CA VAL A 264 5.47 -6.17 2.13
C VAL A 264 5.49 -4.71 1.71
N MET A 265 5.98 -3.81 2.57
CA MET A 265 6.18 -2.39 2.25
C MET A 265 7.02 -2.20 1.00
N GLU A 266 8.17 -2.87 0.94
CA GLU A 266 9.10 -2.83 -0.19
C GLU A 266 8.47 -3.40 -1.46
N ARG A 267 7.82 -4.55 -1.36
CA ARG A 267 7.14 -5.22 -2.48
C ARG A 267 6.04 -4.35 -3.08
N ALA A 268 5.18 -3.76 -2.24
CA ALA A 268 4.12 -2.87 -2.68
C ALA A 268 4.68 -1.59 -3.32
N LEU A 269 5.71 -0.98 -2.70
CA LEU A 269 6.32 0.24 -3.21
C LEU A 269 6.95 0.03 -4.60
N TYR A 270 7.88 -0.92 -4.72
CA TYR A 270 8.65 -1.10 -5.95
C TYR A 270 7.87 -1.73 -7.11
N ASN A 271 6.70 -2.28 -6.85
CA ASN A 271 5.88 -2.86 -7.91
C ASN A 271 4.57 -2.06 -8.08
N THR A 272 3.50 -2.36 -7.34
CA THR A 272 2.19 -1.76 -7.58
C THR A 272 2.19 -0.24 -7.48
N VAL A 273 2.87 0.36 -6.50
CA VAL A 273 2.87 1.82 -6.30
C VAL A 273 3.65 2.54 -7.39
N LEU A 274 4.85 2.06 -7.75
CA LEU A 274 5.61 2.64 -8.86
C LEU A 274 4.94 2.37 -10.21
N HIS A 275 4.36 1.18 -10.42
CA HIS A 275 3.58 0.87 -11.61
C HIS A 275 2.40 1.82 -11.82
N ALA A 276 1.80 2.29 -10.73
CA ALA A 276 0.65 3.18 -10.82
C ALA A 276 0.96 4.54 -11.45
N MET A 277 2.21 4.99 -11.49
CA MET A 277 2.62 6.28 -12.04
C MET A 277 3.36 6.09 -13.36
N SER A 278 3.09 6.93 -14.36
CA SER A 278 3.88 6.96 -15.58
C SER A 278 5.29 7.49 -15.32
N GLU A 279 6.25 7.14 -16.16
CA GLU A 279 7.65 7.59 -16.03
C GLU A 279 7.79 9.11 -16.01
N ASP A 280 6.92 9.83 -16.72
CA ASP A 280 6.90 11.31 -16.73
C ASP A 280 6.09 11.92 -15.56
N GLY A 281 5.47 11.09 -14.71
CA GLY A 281 4.67 11.50 -13.55
C GLY A 281 3.36 12.22 -13.88
N LYS A 282 2.86 12.17 -15.14
CA LYS A 282 1.71 12.97 -15.59
C LYS A 282 0.43 12.16 -15.78
N SER A 283 0.49 10.85 -15.65
CA SER A 283 -0.64 9.94 -15.75
C SER A 283 -0.51 8.78 -14.77
N PHE A 284 -1.62 8.13 -14.49
CA PHE A 284 -1.65 7.10 -13.45
C PHE A 284 -2.62 5.97 -13.78
N PHE A 285 -2.43 4.83 -13.11
CA PHE A 285 -3.41 3.76 -13.02
C PHE A 285 -4.21 3.87 -11.72
N TYR A 286 -5.51 3.68 -11.82
CA TYR A 286 -6.38 3.44 -10.67
C TYR A 286 -6.22 2.00 -10.17
N THR A 287 -6.28 1.05 -11.10
CA THR A 287 -6.15 -0.39 -10.87
C THR A 287 -4.90 -0.94 -11.54
N ASN A 288 -4.28 -1.96 -10.93
CA ASN A 288 -2.99 -2.51 -11.35
C ASN A 288 -3.11 -4.01 -11.59
N ALA A 289 -3.58 -4.37 -12.79
CA ALA A 289 -3.74 -5.76 -13.19
C ALA A 289 -2.38 -6.46 -13.43
N LEU A 290 -2.37 -7.79 -13.31
CA LEU A 290 -1.20 -8.61 -13.59
C LEU A 290 -1.22 -9.21 -15.00
N GLU A 291 -2.33 -9.06 -15.69
CA GLU A 291 -2.51 -9.41 -17.10
C GLU A 291 -3.41 -8.36 -17.76
N VAL A 292 -2.95 -7.78 -18.86
CA VAL A 292 -3.66 -6.75 -19.61
C VAL A 292 -3.91 -7.25 -21.02
N LEU A 293 -5.17 -7.28 -21.40
CA LEU A 293 -5.65 -7.64 -22.74
C LEU A 293 -6.41 -6.43 -23.32
N PRO A 294 -5.79 -5.57 -24.14
CA PRO A 294 -6.39 -4.31 -24.57
C PRO A 294 -7.79 -4.46 -25.19
N LYS A 295 -7.99 -5.43 -26.09
CA LYS A 295 -9.31 -5.72 -26.70
C LYS A 295 -10.35 -6.12 -25.66
N ALA A 296 -9.98 -6.93 -24.67
CA ALA A 296 -10.89 -7.38 -23.62
C ALA A 296 -11.36 -6.22 -22.74
N SER A 297 -10.48 -5.27 -22.46
CA SER A 297 -10.81 -4.06 -21.66
C SER A 297 -11.87 -3.17 -22.33
N ILE A 298 -12.00 -3.23 -23.65
CA ILE A 298 -13.00 -2.49 -24.42
C ILE A 298 -14.35 -3.21 -24.45
N VAL A 299 -14.34 -4.53 -24.72
CA VAL A 299 -15.57 -5.28 -25.05
C VAL A 299 -16.19 -6.00 -23.85
N ASP A 300 -15.39 -6.35 -22.83
CA ASP A 300 -15.86 -7.08 -21.65
C ASP A 300 -16.08 -6.12 -20.46
N SER A 301 -17.33 -5.98 -20.03
CA SER A 301 -17.70 -5.09 -18.92
C SER A 301 -16.99 -5.44 -17.61
N ARG A 302 -16.62 -6.70 -17.39
CA ARG A 302 -15.89 -7.16 -16.20
C ARG A 302 -14.44 -6.65 -16.16
N ARG A 303 -13.88 -6.25 -17.32
CA ARG A 303 -12.50 -5.78 -17.50
C ARG A 303 -12.38 -4.28 -17.80
N ARG A 304 -13.49 -3.54 -17.81
CA ARG A 304 -13.48 -2.08 -18.11
C ARG A 304 -12.65 -1.24 -17.16
N HIS A 305 -12.46 -1.72 -15.94
CA HIS A 305 -11.62 -1.05 -14.93
C HIS A 305 -10.13 -1.16 -15.28
N ILE A 306 -9.71 -2.19 -16.02
CA ILE A 306 -8.34 -2.39 -16.46
C ILE A 306 -8.08 -1.50 -17.68
N LYS A 307 -7.12 -0.61 -17.56
CA LYS A 307 -6.70 0.26 -18.68
C LYS A 307 -5.38 -0.24 -19.25
N PRO A 308 -5.24 -0.35 -20.58
CA PRO A 308 -3.98 -0.76 -21.19
C PRO A 308 -2.88 0.30 -21.08
N THR A 309 -3.26 1.57 -20.84
CA THR A 309 -2.33 2.68 -20.61
C THR A 309 -2.82 3.55 -19.44
N ARG A 310 -1.88 4.24 -18.78
CA ARG A 310 -2.19 5.17 -17.70
C ARG A 310 -3.01 6.35 -18.20
N GLN A 311 -3.92 6.83 -17.38
CA GLN A 311 -4.83 7.92 -17.71
C GLN A 311 -4.41 9.21 -16.99
N LYS A 312 -4.62 10.37 -17.63
CA LYS A 312 -4.41 11.67 -16.99
C LYS A 312 -5.41 11.91 -15.85
N TRP A 313 -6.60 11.33 -15.96
CA TRP A 313 -7.67 11.49 -14.99
C TRP A 313 -8.66 10.32 -15.02
N PHE A 314 -9.28 10.05 -13.88
CA PHE A 314 -10.42 9.15 -13.71
C PHE A 314 -11.59 9.92 -13.08
N GLY A 315 -12.80 9.37 -13.11
CA GLY A 315 -13.98 9.97 -12.47
C GLY A 315 -13.84 10.14 -10.96
N CYS A 316 -13.03 9.27 -10.32
CA CYS A 316 -12.54 9.42 -8.95
C CYS A 316 -11.03 9.66 -8.97
N ALA A 317 -10.54 10.60 -8.18
CA ALA A 317 -9.13 11.01 -8.18
C ALA A 317 -8.46 10.81 -6.81
N CYS A 318 -8.74 9.72 -6.11
CA CYS A 318 -8.09 9.40 -4.84
C CYS A 318 -6.61 8.99 -5.01
N CYS A 319 -6.27 8.30 -6.11
CA CYS A 319 -4.94 7.72 -6.30
C CYS A 319 -3.80 8.75 -6.50
N PRO A 320 -3.91 9.79 -7.34
CA PRO A 320 -2.81 10.74 -7.53
C PRO A 320 -2.38 11.46 -6.26
N PRO A 321 -3.28 12.04 -5.43
CA PRO A 321 -2.87 12.69 -4.20
C PRO A 321 -2.33 11.69 -3.17
N ASN A 322 -2.82 10.45 -3.17
CA ASN A 322 -2.31 9.41 -2.28
C ASN A 322 -0.89 8.97 -2.68
N LEU A 323 -0.59 8.85 -3.98
CA LEU A 323 0.77 8.66 -4.50
C LEU A 323 1.69 9.81 -4.07
N ALA A 324 1.27 11.06 -4.31
CA ALA A 324 2.05 12.23 -3.91
C ALA A 324 2.30 12.27 -2.39
N ARG A 325 1.30 11.91 -1.58
CA ARG A 325 1.39 11.80 -0.13
C ARG A 325 2.45 10.78 0.30
N LEU A 326 2.43 9.56 -0.24
CA LEU A 326 3.39 8.53 0.10
C LEU A 326 4.81 8.91 -0.34
N ILE A 327 4.99 9.30 -1.60
CA ILE A 327 6.31 9.61 -2.16
C ILE A 327 6.95 10.80 -1.43
N SER A 328 6.18 11.85 -1.11
CA SER A 328 6.71 13.02 -0.39
C SER A 328 7.05 12.76 1.07
N SER A 329 6.54 11.67 1.67
CA SER A 329 6.83 11.23 3.04
C SER A 329 7.64 9.93 3.12
N LEU A 330 8.28 9.51 2.02
CA LEU A 330 8.92 8.20 1.92
C LEU A 330 10.04 7.99 2.95
N ASN A 331 10.72 9.07 3.36
CA ASN A 331 11.75 9.01 4.40
C ASN A 331 11.23 8.41 5.71
N ASP A 332 9.97 8.67 6.06
CA ASP A 332 9.35 8.17 7.30
C ASP A 332 9.07 6.66 7.26
N TYR A 333 9.21 6.02 6.09
CA TYR A 333 9.05 4.58 5.87
C TYR A 333 10.40 3.85 5.70
N CYS A 334 11.46 4.59 5.38
CA CYS A 334 12.78 4.00 5.14
C CYS A 334 13.51 3.70 6.45
N ILE A 335 13.44 4.62 7.40
CA ILE A 335 14.17 4.55 8.65
C ILE A 335 13.24 4.93 9.80
N SER A 336 13.37 4.21 10.93
CA SER A 336 12.77 4.58 12.20
C SER A 336 13.79 4.44 13.33
N SER A 337 13.50 5.02 14.48
CA SER A 337 14.33 4.88 15.69
C SER A 337 13.46 4.70 16.92
N ASN A 338 13.95 3.92 17.87
CA ASN A 338 13.42 3.81 19.21
C ASN A 338 14.58 3.61 20.19
N ASP A 339 14.46 4.19 21.40
CA ASP A 339 15.47 4.14 22.46
C ASP A 339 16.90 4.28 21.89
N ASN A 340 17.65 3.16 21.82
CA ASN A 340 19.02 3.12 21.33
C ASN A 340 19.16 2.36 20.00
N ASN A 341 18.08 2.18 19.25
CA ASN A 341 18.11 1.47 17.96
C ASN A 341 17.70 2.38 16.82
N ILE A 342 18.40 2.26 15.69
CA ILE A 342 18.02 2.84 14.40
C ILE A 342 17.75 1.69 13.45
N PHE A 343 16.55 1.62 12.89
CA PHE A 343 16.12 0.57 11.98
C PHE A 343 16.13 1.07 10.54
N VAL A 344 16.77 0.35 9.65
CA VAL A 344 16.70 0.58 8.20
C VAL A 344 15.72 -0.44 7.63
N HIS A 345 14.55 0.02 7.23
CA HIS A 345 13.45 -0.79 6.70
C HIS A 345 13.55 -0.96 5.18
N MET A 346 13.93 0.12 4.46
CA MET A 346 14.10 0.13 3.02
C MET A 346 15.44 0.78 2.63
N TYR A 347 16.10 0.21 1.64
CA TYR A 347 17.43 0.61 1.20
C TYR A 347 17.39 1.66 0.10
N ILE A 348 16.78 2.82 0.41
CA ILE A 348 16.71 3.99 -0.47
C ILE A 348 17.82 4.96 -0.08
N GLY A 349 18.58 5.43 -1.06
CA GLY A 349 19.67 6.39 -0.84
C GLY A 349 19.17 7.71 -0.26
N GLY A 350 19.94 8.29 0.67
CA GLY A 350 19.57 9.54 1.33
C GLY A 350 20.35 9.81 2.61
N ASN A 351 19.88 10.80 3.38
CA ASN A 351 20.50 11.19 4.64
C ASN A 351 19.47 11.11 5.77
N PHE A 352 19.89 10.58 6.89
CA PHE A 352 19.14 10.55 8.14
C PHE A 352 19.97 11.19 9.25
N SER A 353 19.32 11.89 10.17
CA SER A 353 19.98 12.46 11.36
C SER A 353 19.01 12.54 12.52
N ASN A 354 19.48 12.10 13.68
CA ASN A 354 18.80 12.22 14.97
C ASN A 354 19.83 12.55 16.08
N ASP A 355 19.46 12.38 17.34
CA ASP A 355 20.32 12.65 18.49
C ASP A 355 21.46 11.65 18.67
N GLU A 356 21.36 10.45 18.07
CA GLU A 356 22.35 9.38 18.14
C GLU A 356 23.39 9.48 17.03
N ALA A 357 22.97 9.81 15.80
CA ALA A 357 23.86 9.75 14.64
C ALA A 357 23.38 10.59 13.45
N LYS A 358 24.34 10.86 12.56
CA LYS A 358 24.08 11.22 11.17
C LYS A 358 24.50 10.04 10.28
N ILE A 359 23.60 9.59 9.40
CA ILE A 359 23.80 8.46 8.51
C ILE A 359 23.57 8.92 7.06
N SER A 360 24.56 8.72 6.21
CA SER A 360 24.43 8.85 4.75
C SER A 360 24.33 7.46 4.15
N ILE A 361 23.34 7.25 3.27
CA ILE A 361 23.07 5.97 2.62
C ILE A 361 23.35 6.14 1.12
N ASN A 362 24.35 5.41 0.63
CA ASN A 362 24.64 5.27 -0.79
C ASN A 362 24.14 3.91 -1.25
N SER A 363 23.13 3.90 -2.13
CA SER A 363 22.40 2.68 -2.47
C SER A 363 22.48 2.33 -3.95
N ASN A 364 23.10 1.21 -4.25
CA ASN A 364 23.04 0.48 -5.51
C ASN A 364 22.19 -0.79 -5.37
N TYR A 365 21.23 -0.76 -4.44
CA TYR A 365 20.45 -1.91 -4.00
C TYR A 365 19.74 -2.66 -5.14
N LEU A 366 19.04 -1.94 -6.01
CA LEU A 366 18.26 -2.56 -7.10
C LEU A 366 19.12 -3.01 -8.29
N THR A 367 20.32 -2.47 -8.43
CA THR A 367 21.23 -2.79 -9.55
C THR A 367 22.26 -3.85 -9.20
N HIS A 368 22.94 -3.69 -8.07
CA HIS A 368 24.06 -4.53 -7.66
C HIS A 368 23.82 -5.25 -6.31
N GLY A 369 22.74 -4.93 -5.61
CA GLY A 369 22.49 -5.47 -4.27
C GLY A 369 23.38 -4.85 -3.18
N GLU A 370 24.05 -3.72 -3.44
CA GLU A 370 25.01 -3.12 -2.52
C GLU A 370 24.45 -1.84 -1.90
N VAL A 371 24.67 -1.69 -0.59
CA VAL A 371 24.32 -0.47 0.14
C VAL A 371 25.44 -0.12 1.12
N GLU A 372 25.92 1.11 1.05
CA GLU A 372 26.94 1.65 1.91
C GLU A 372 26.34 2.71 2.85
N PHE A 373 26.74 2.64 4.12
CA PHE A 373 26.33 3.56 5.17
C PHE A 373 27.56 4.27 5.72
N ASP A 374 27.61 5.59 5.58
CA ASP A 374 28.59 6.43 6.28
C ASP A 374 27.94 7.01 7.54
N ILE A 375 28.48 6.63 8.70
CA ILE A 375 27.88 6.89 10.00
C ILE A 375 28.79 7.80 10.81
N THR A 376 28.29 8.99 11.16
CA THR A 376 28.87 9.86 12.18
C THR A 376 28.11 9.65 13.48
N VAL A 377 28.79 9.19 14.51
CA VAL A 377 28.21 8.84 15.82
C VAL A 377 28.26 10.02 16.78
N TYR A 378 27.14 10.32 17.43
CA TYR A 378 27.04 11.27 18.53
C TYR A 378 26.88 10.55 19.87
N LYS A 379 26.12 9.43 19.87
CA LYS A 379 25.95 8.53 21.03
C LYS A 379 25.97 7.08 20.54
N PRO A 380 26.48 6.12 21.31
CA PRO A 380 26.40 4.69 20.93
C PRO A 380 24.96 4.22 20.71
N PHE A 381 24.74 3.43 19.66
CA PHE A 381 23.44 2.86 19.32
C PHE A 381 23.60 1.49 18.61
N LYS A 382 22.48 0.83 18.35
CA LYS A 382 22.44 -0.36 17.48
C LYS A 382 21.80 0.00 16.14
N LEU A 383 22.49 -0.31 15.04
CA LEU A 383 21.92 -0.23 13.70
C LEU A 383 21.30 -1.57 13.33
N ALA A 384 20.00 -1.59 13.10
CA ALA A 384 19.25 -2.78 12.68
C ALA A 384 18.99 -2.70 11.18
N LEU A 385 19.70 -3.53 10.41
CA LEU A 385 19.60 -3.62 8.95
C LEU A 385 18.65 -4.75 8.57
N ARG A 386 17.56 -4.44 7.87
CA ARG A 386 16.60 -5.46 7.43
C ARG A 386 17.24 -6.45 6.44
N ILE A 387 17.01 -7.73 6.67
CA ILE A 387 17.33 -8.76 5.68
C ILE A 387 16.05 -9.10 4.92
N PRO A 388 15.99 -8.83 3.59
CA PRO A 388 14.82 -9.10 2.78
C PRO A 388 14.50 -10.60 2.67
N ASP A 389 13.23 -10.97 2.61
CA ASP A 389 12.75 -12.35 2.47
C ASP A 389 13.15 -13.00 1.13
N TRP A 390 13.36 -12.21 0.10
CA TRP A 390 13.83 -12.70 -1.20
C TRP A 390 15.32 -13.02 -1.24
N CYS A 391 16.11 -12.56 -0.26
CA CYS A 391 17.57 -12.72 -0.21
C CYS A 391 17.96 -13.90 0.69
N ASN A 392 18.58 -14.91 0.11
CA ASN A 392 19.07 -16.08 0.84
C ASN A 392 20.53 -15.93 1.30
N GLU A 393 21.30 -15.08 0.62
CA GLU A 393 22.72 -14.88 0.86
C GLU A 393 23.04 -13.39 0.92
N PHE A 394 23.65 -12.94 2.01
CA PHE A 394 24.08 -11.58 2.21
C PHE A 394 25.37 -11.50 3.02
N GLU A 395 26.09 -10.39 2.87
CA GLU A 395 27.32 -10.11 3.60
C GLU A 395 27.24 -8.74 4.26
N ILE A 396 27.73 -8.64 5.49
CA ILE A 396 27.92 -7.38 6.21
C ILE A 396 29.35 -7.33 6.71
N ASN A 397 30.07 -6.25 6.45
CA ASN A 397 31.46 -6.07 6.87
C ASN A 397 31.66 -5.81 8.39
N LYS A 398 30.65 -6.08 9.20
CA LYS A 398 30.63 -5.95 10.68
C LYS A 398 30.01 -7.20 11.31
N LYS A 399 30.34 -7.45 12.59
CA LYS A 399 29.64 -8.46 13.38
C LYS A 399 28.21 -8.04 13.66
N TYR A 400 27.27 -8.97 13.57
CA TYR A 400 25.85 -8.72 13.79
C TYR A 400 25.15 -9.87 14.51
N THR A 401 23.96 -9.60 15.03
CA THR A 401 23.02 -10.59 15.57
C THR A 401 21.70 -10.50 14.82
N LEU A 402 21.13 -11.62 14.39
CA LEU A 402 19.83 -11.65 13.69
C LEU A 402 18.69 -11.77 14.70
N ILE A 403 17.74 -10.81 14.64
CA ILE A 403 16.53 -10.80 15.44
C ILE A 403 15.38 -10.33 14.56
N ASN A 404 14.30 -11.11 14.47
CA ASN A 404 13.09 -10.78 13.69
C ASN A 404 13.36 -10.32 12.24
N GLY A 405 14.38 -10.90 11.60
CA GLY A 405 14.77 -10.57 10.22
C GLY A 405 15.59 -9.27 10.08
N TYR A 406 16.13 -8.73 11.17
CA TYR A 406 17.07 -7.62 11.18
C TYR A 406 18.44 -8.06 11.69
N ALA A 407 19.51 -7.62 11.02
CA ALA A 407 20.89 -7.76 11.46
C ALA A 407 21.26 -6.55 12.33
N TYR A 408 21.42 -6.77 13.62
CA TYR A 408 21.78 -5.73 14.60
C TYR A 408 23.30 -5.62 14.69
N VAL A 409 23.81 -4.42 14.43
CA VAL A 409 25.24 -4.07 14.51
C VAL A 409 25.44 -3.04 15.62
N ASP A 410 26.34 -3.30 16.56
CA ASP A 410 26.70 -2.34 17.61
C ASP A 410 27.57 -1.20 17.03
N ILE A 411 27.13 0.03 17.15
CA ILE A 411 27.82 1.22 16.63
C ILE A 411 28.26 2.10 17.82
N LYS A 412 29.57 2.16 18.05
CA LYS A 412 30.18 2.90 19.17
C LYS A 412 31.01 4.10 18.74
N GLU A 413 31.48 4.10 17.49
CA GLU A 413 32.32 5.12 16.88
C GLU A 413 31.93 5.32 15.40
N SER A 414 32.30 6.47 14.86
CA SER A 414 32.05 6.78 13.44
C SER A 414 32.70 5.74 12.53
N THR A 415 31.95 5.22 11.57
CA THR A 415 32.36 4.07 10.75
C THR A 415 31.59 4.00 9.44
N SER A 416 32.09 3.23 8.49
CA SER A 416 31.35 2.82 7.29
C SER A 416 30.91 1.37 7.41
N ILE A 417 29.68 1.08 6.94
CA ILE A 417 29.13 -0.27 6.84
C ILE A 417 28.75 -0.53 5.41
N LEU A 418 29.16 -1.67 4.90
CA LEU A 418 28.74 -2.18 3.60
C LEU A 418 27.93 -3.45 3.81
N ILE A 419 26.73 -3.47 3.25
CA ILE A 419 25.90 -4.67 3.12
C ILE A 419 25.75 -5.04 1.64
N LYS A 420 25.88 -6.33 1.33
CA LYS A 420 25.70 -6.89 0.00
C LYS A 420 24.67 -7.98 0.04
N PHE A 421 23.73 -7.93 -0.89
CA PHE A 421 22.68 -8.92 -1.08
C PHE A 421 22.88 -9.65 -2.40
N ASN A 422 22.71 -10.95 -2.40
CA ASN A 422 22.62 -11.70 -3.64
C ASN A 422 21.28 -11.40 -4.33
N ILE A 423 21.34 -10.66 -5.46
CA ILE A 423 20.18 -10.15 -6.20
C ILE A 423 19.95 -10.92 -7.52
N GLU A 424 20.22 -12.19 -7.55
CA GLU A 424 20.02 -13.02 -8.74
C GLU A 424 18.53 -13.17 -9.10
N PRO A 425 18.20 -13.18 -10.40
CA PRO A 425 16.82 -13.41 -10.84
C PRO A 425 16.40 -14.86 -10.56
N LYS A 426 15.13 -15.04 -10.17
CA LYS A 426 14.58 -16.36 -9.86
C LYS A 426 13.15 -16.53 -10.37
N LEU A 427 12.78 -17.78 -10.65
CA LEU A 427 11.40 -18.17 -10.91
C LEU A 427 10.64 -18.30 -9.58
N VAL A 428 9.48 -17.68 -9.50
CA VAL A 428 8.62 -17.71 -8.31
C VAL A 428 7.30 -18.37 -8.66
N LYS A 429 6.93 -19.37 -7.89
CA LYS A 429 5.66 -20.08 -8.03
C LYS A 429 4.65 -19.57 -7.00
N CYS A 430 3.41 -19.36 -7.42
CA CYS A 430 2.32 -19.04 -6.52
C CYS A 430 1.83 -20.29 -5.78
N SER A 431 1.08 -20.10 -4.68
CA SER A 431 0.37 -21.19 -4.01
C SER A 431 -0.52 -21.96 -5.02
N ASN A 432 -0.55 -23.27 -4.91
CA ASN A 432 -1.40 -24.13 -5.74
C ASN A 432 -2.90 -23.96 -5.46
N LEU A 433 -3.28 -23.19 -4.46
CA LEU A 433 -4.67 -22.80 -4.18
C LEU A 433 -5.11 -21.60 -5.03
N VAL A 434 -4.18 -20.86 -5.64
CA VAL A 434 -4.47 -19.76 -6.57
C VAL A 434 -4.70 -20.32 -7.97
N ARG A 435 -5.96 -20.47 -8.35
CA ARG A 435 -6.39 -21.12 -9.60
C ARG A 435 -5.81 -20.48 -10.86
N ALA A 436 -5.72 -19.14 -10.89
CA ALA A 436 -5.24 -18.38 -12.04
C ALA A 436 -3.77 -18.67 -12.40
N ASN A 437 -2.98 -19.20 -11.45
CA ASN A 437 -1.54 -19.37 -11.59
C ASN A 437 -1.06 -20.83 -11.64
N ILE A 438 -1.99 -21.78 -11.80
CA ILE A 438 -1.63 -23.20 -11.99
C ILE A 438 -0.84 -23.36 -13.29
N GLY A 439 0.33 -24.00 -13.22
CA GLY A 439 1.22 -24.21 -14.37
C GLY A 439 1.94 -22.95 -14.85
N LYS A 440 1.91 -21.85 -14.05
CA LYS A 440 2.58 -20.58 -14.34
C LYS A 440 3.61 -20.23 -13.29
N VAL A 441 4.55 -19.38 -13.69
CA VAL A 441 5.58 -18.78 -12.83
C VAL A 441 5.69 -17.28 -13.12
N ALA A 442 6.11 -16.52 -12.12
CA ALA A 442 6.60 -15.15 -12.29
C ALA A 442 8.13 -15.13 -12.20
N VAL A 443 8.76 -14.10 -12.75
CA VAL A 443 10.19 -13.85 -12.58
C VAL A 443 10.35 -12.67 -11.61
N MET A 444 11.22 -12.83 -10.63
CA MET A 444 11.61 -11.77 -9.71
C MET A 444 13.13 -11.63 -9.67
N ARG A 445 13.59 -10.38 -9.47
CA ARG A 445 14.99 -10.07 -9.18
C ARG A 445 15.04 -9.09 -8.01
N GLY A 446 15.55 -9.55 -6.89
CA GLY A 446 15.41 -8.81 -5.63
C GLY A 446 13.92 -8.53 -5.33
N PRO A 447 13.54 -7.30 -4.98
CA PRO A 447 12.15 -6.94 -4.71
C PRO A 447 11.30 -6.74 -5.98
N ILE A 448 11.91 -6.69 -7.16
CA ILE A 448 11.24 -6.34 -8.43
C ILE A 448 10.59 -7.57 -9.04
N VAL A 449 9.32 -7.45 -9.38
CA VAL A 449 8.55 -8.37 -10.21
C VAL A 449 8.73 -7.97 -11.68
N TYR A 450 8.83 -8.96 -12.56
CA TYR A 450 8.98 -8.76 -14.00
C TYR A 450 7.74 -9.20 -14.76
N CYS A 451 7.52 -8.64 -15.93
CA CYS A 451 6.44 -9.01 -16.83
C CYS A 451 6.91 -9.04 -18.29
N ALA A 452 6.20 -9.82 -19.11
CA ALA A 452 6.30 -9.76 -20.56
C ALA A 452 5.38 -8.68 -21.11
N GLU A 453 5.81 -7.97 -22.15
CA GLU A 453 4.95 -7.15 -23.02
C GLU A 453 4.99 -7.68 -24.46
N GLU A 454 3.87 -7.55 -25.15
CA GLU A 454 3.72 -7.97 -26.55
C GLU A 454 4.77 -7.29 -27.46
N ILE A 455 5.03 -6.03 -27.23
CA ILE A 455 5.98 -5.22 -28.03
C ILE A 455 7.41 -5.78 -28.03
N ASP A 456 7.81 -6.49 -26.98
CA ASP A 456 9.14 -7.11 -26.86
C ASP A 456 9.13 -8.59 -27.25
N ASN A 457 7.95 -9.19 -27.43
CA ASN A 457 7.79 -10.63 -27.61
C ASN A 457 6.89 -10.94 -28.82
N CYS A 458 5.65 -11.30 -28.57
CA CYS A 458 4.70 -11.70 -29.62
C CYS A 458 3.27 -11.41 -29.18
N GLU A 459 2.35 -11.34 -30.12
CA GLU A 459 0.92 -11.39 -29.84
C GLU A 459 0.56 -12.67 -29.07
N ASN A 460 -0.42 -12.57 -28.20
CA ASN A 460 -0.93 -13.67 -27.38
C ASN A 460 0.15 -14.24 -26.44
N LEU A 461 0.56 -13.46 -25.44
CA LEU A 461 1.61 -13.81 -24.48
C LEU A 461 1.38 -15.14 -23.76
N GLN A 462 0.14 -15.63 -23.66
CA GLN A 462 -0.20 -16.95 -23.11
C GLN A 462 0.39 -18.13 -23.92
N LEU A 463 0.88 -17.90 -25.14
CA LEU A 463 1.58 -18.91 -25.95
C LEU A 463 3.03 -19.13 -25.49
N LEU A 464 3.57 -18.23 -24.67
CA LEU A 464 4.94 -18.32 -24.18
C LEU A 464 5.05 -19.28 -23.00
N LEU A 465 6.09 -20.11 -23.03
CA LEU A 465 6.47 -21.02 -21.96
C LEU A 465 7.94 -20.78 -21.58
N ILE A 466 8.19 -20.51 -20.32
CA ILE A 466 9.56 -20.45 -19.80
C ILE A 466 10.11 -21.90 -19.69
N ASP A 467 11.31 -22.15 -20.19
CA ASP A 467 12.03 -23.38 -19.90
C ASP A 467 12.61 -23.31 -18.48
N LYS A 468 12.16 -24.18 -17.57
CA LYS A 468 12.62 -24.18 -16.18
C LYS A 468 14.13 -24.41 -16.03
N LYS A 469 14.78 -24.96 -17.04
CA LYS A 469 16.23 -25.21 -17.05
C LYS A 469 17.03 -24.06 -17.63
N SER A 470 16.34 -23.05 -18.19
CA SER A 470 16.99 -21.91 -18.81
C SER A 470 17.73 -21.06 -17.79
N LYS A 471 18.92 -20.63 -18.18
CA LYS A 471 19.63 -19.56 -17.46
C LYS A 471 18.89 -18.25 -17.69
N ILE A 472 18.60 -17.53 -16.62
CA ILE A 472 18.02 -16.19 -16.66
C ILE A 472 19.18 -15.19 -16.74
N SER A 473 19.15 -14.28 -17.72
CA SER A 473 20.19 -13.27 -17.93
C SER A 473 19.64 -11.88 -17.73
N VAL A 474 20.35 -11.05 -16.98
CA VAL A 474 20.01 -9.63 -16.75
C VAL A 474 20.77 -8.80 -17.75
N ASN A 475 20.08 -7.88 -18.44
CA ASN A 475 20.67 -6.94 -19.40
C ASN A 475 21.03 -5.61 -18.70
N ASP A 476 21.82 -4.76 -19.36
CA ASP A 476 22.29 -3.47 -18.80
C ASP A 476 21.16 -2.52 -18.44
N ASP A 477 20.02 -2.58 -19.14
CA ASP A 477 18.81 -1.79 -18.90
C ASP A 477 17.90 -2.39 -17.79
N LEU A 478 18.39 -3.42 -17.11
CA LEU A 478 17.68 -4.22 -16.12
C LEU A 478 16.52 -5.06 -16.68
N SER A 479 16.35 -5.15 -18.00
CA SER A 479 15.49 -6.17 -18.58
C SER A 479 16.09 -7.57 -18.39
N ILE A 480 15.25 -8.57 -18.47
CA ILE A 480 15.65 -9.98 -18.31
C ILE A 480 15.38 -10.72 -19.60
N THR A 481 16.35 -11.57 -19.98
CA THR A 481 16.17 -12.52 -21.06
C THR A 481 16.17 -13.93 -20.50
N VAL A 482 15.19 -14.73 -20.93
CA VAL A 482 15.08 -16.14 -20.59
C VAL A 482 14.74 -16.96 -21.85
N ASN A 483 15.40 -18.11 -22.04
CA ASN A 483 15.01 -19.00 -23.12
C ASN A 483 13.75 -19.77 -22.73
N GLY A 484 12.94 -20.04 -23.71
CA GLY A 484 11.69 -20.76 -23.55
C GLY A 484 11.18 -21.22 -24.91
N PHE A 485 9.89 -21.32 -24.98
CA PHE A 485 9.20 -21.81 -26.17
C PHE A 485 7.98 -20.93 -26.47
N LYS A 486 7.61 -20.91 -27.75
CA LYS A 486 6.31 -20.41 -28.19
C LYS A 486 5.52 -21.58 -28.76
N GLU A 487 4.30 -21.75 -28.27
CA GLU A 487 3.37 -22.75 -28.75
C GLU A 487 2.72 -22.27 -30.05
N LYS A 488 2.63 -23.14 -31.07
CA LYS A 488 1.89 -22.82 -32.29
C LYS A 488 0.40 -22.74 -32.04
N VAL A 489 -0.22 -21.75 -32.67
CA VAL A 489 -1.68 -21.56 -32.61
C VAL A 489 -2.37 -22.69 -33.39
N ASN A 490 -3.32 -23.37 -32.77
CA ASN A 490 -4.26 -24.24 -33.46
C ASN A 490 -5.46 -23.42 -33.93
N SER A 491 -5.81 -23.53 -35.21
CA SER A 491 -6.95 -22.80 -35.80
C SER A 491 -8.30 -23.42 -35.42
N THR A 492 -8.31 -24.66 -34.92
CA THR A 492 -9.52 -25.39 -34.52
C THR A 492 -9.76 -25.17 -33.03
N LEU A 493 -10.97 -24.81 -32.64
CA LEU A 493 -11.31 -24.50 -31.24
C LEU A 493 -11.16 -25.73 -30.32
N TYR A 494 -11.56 -26.89 -30.75
CA TYR A 494 -11.42 -28.18 -30.07
C TYR A 494 -10.73 -29.18 -30.97
N TYR A 495 -9.73 -29.87 -30.49
CA TYR A 495 -8.96 -30.87 -31.22
C TYR A 495 -8.47 -31.95 -30.28
N ASP A 496 -8.14 -33.13 -30.84
CA ASP A 496 -7.59 -34.23 -30.04
C ASP A 496 -6.29 -33.81 -29.38
N TYR A 497 -6.09 -34.25 -28.13
CA TYR A 497 -4.87 -33.98 -27.42
C TYR A 497 -3.67 -34.63 -28.14
N ASN A 498 -2.77 -33.79 -28.58
CA ASN A 498 -1.46 -34.16 -29.10
C ASN A 498 -0.39 -33.35 -28.40
N GLU A 499 0.87 -33.74 -28.50
CA GLU A 499 1.95 -32.89 -28.02
C GLU A 499 1.93 -31.53 -28.75
N SER A 500 1.97 -30.46 -28.00
CA SER A 500 2.01 -29.10 -28.56
C SER A 500 3.25 -28.92 -29.43
N GLU A 501 3.09 -28.38 -30.64
CA GLU A 501 4.22 -27.96 -31.45
C GLU A 501 4.85 -26.70 -30.83
N LEU A 502 6.07 -26.83 -30.35
CA LEU A 502 6.83 -25.77 -29.69
C LEU A 502 7.99 -25.34 -30.57
N GLU A 503 8.15 -24.05 -30.74
CA GLU A 503 9.35 -23.43 -31.32
C GLU A 503 10.21 -22.78 -30.24
N ASN A 504 11.53 -22.88 -30.36
CA ASN A 504 12.43 -22.19 -29.45
C ASN A 504 12.18 -20.67 -29.52
N TYR A 505 12.07 -20.05 -28.37
CA TYR A 505 11.77 -18.63 -28.26
C TYR A 505 12.62 -17.96 -27.18
N LYS A 506 13.07 -16.74 -27.46
CA LYS A 506 13.79 -15.91 -26.51
C LYS A 506 12.83 -14.91 -25.91
N ILE A 507 12.45 -15.09 -24.66
CA ILE A 507 11.47 -14.26 -23.95
C ILE A 507 12.19 -13.07 -23.31
N THR A 508 11.70 -11.87 -23.55
CA THR A 508 12.18 -10.64 -22.92
C THR A 508 11.19 -10.19 -21.86
N LEU A 509 11.67 -9.89 -20.66
CA LEU A 509 10.89 -9.43 -19.53
C LEU A 509 11.43 -8.09 -19.05
N ILE A 510 10.53 -7.18 -18.70
CA ILE A 510 10.87 -5.88 -18.12
C ILE A 510 10.35 -5.77 -16.69
N PRO A 511 10.92 -4.88 -15.84
CA PRO A 511 10.34 -4.59 -14.55
C PRO A 511 8.87 -4.20 -14.65
N TYR A 512 8.00 -4.79 -13.82
CA TYR A 512 6.56 -4.54 -13.86
C TYR A 512 6.21 -3.06 -13.78
N TYR A 513 6.93 -2.27 -12.96
CA TYR A 513 6.70 -0.83 -12.84
C TYR A 513 7.00 -0.05 -14.13
N LYS A 514 7.75 -0.61 -15.08
CA LYS A 514 8.02 -0.02 -16.40
C LYS A 514 6.97 -0.35 -17.46
N SER A 515 6.11 -1.33 -17.20
CA SER A 515 5.12 -1.77 -18.19
C SER A 515 4.10 -0.69 -18.54
N CYS A 516 3.44 -0.84 -19.68
CA CYS A 516 2.37 0.03 -20.18
C CYS A 516 2.77 1.50 -20.36
N ASN A 517 4.08 1.80 -20.55
CA ASN A 517 4.58 3.14 -20.89
C ASN A 517 4.80 3.34 -22.40
N ARG A 518 4.77 2.25 -23.19
CA ARG A 518 5.13 2.22 -24.61
C ARG A 518 3.93 2.07 -25.56
N GLY A 519 2.74 2.45 -25.11
CA GLY A 519 1.48 2.31 -25.84
C GLY A 519 0.66 1.11 -25.44
N GLU A 520 -0.49 0.94 -26.12
CA GLU A 520 -1.39 -0.19 -25.86
C GLU A 520 -0.80 -1.48 -26.39
N ASN A 521 -0.57 -2.46 -25.53
CA ASN A 521 -0.12 -3.80 -25.87
C ASN A 521 -0.50 -4.79 -24.77
N GLU A 522 -0.43 -6.09 -25.06
CA GLU A 522 -0.61 -7.10 -24.02
C GLU A 522 0.51 -7.03 -22.98
N MET A 523 0.17 -7.32 -21.73
CA MET A 523 1.14 -7.47 -20.65
C MET A 523 0.77 -8.66 -19.78
N SER A 524 1.76 -9.45 -19.34
CA SER A 524 1.55 -10.55 -18.40
C SER A 524 2.71 -10.72 -17.43
N VAL A 525 2.38 -10.78 -16.12
CA VAL A 525 3.34 -11.09 -15.05
C VAL A 525 3.62 -12.60 -14.97
N TYR A 526 2.57 -13.42 -15.11
CA TYR A 526 2.70 -14.86 -15.01
C TYR A 526 2.74 -15.50 -16.39
N LEU A 527 3.79 -16.25 -16.66
CA LEU A 527 3.95 -17.04 -17.87
C LEU A 527 3.87 -18.54 -17.57
N ARG A 528 3.44 -19.32 -18.54
CA ARG A 528 3.45 -20.78 -18.47
C ARG A 528 4.89 -21.29 -18.31
N ILE A 529 5.05 -22.44 -17.67
CA ILE A 529 6.35 -23.09 -17.50
C ILE A 529 6.34 -24.46 -18.20
N LYS A 530 7.40 -24.77 -18.92
CA LYS A 530 7.67 -26.11 -19.42
C LYS A 530 8.51 -26.86 -18.40
N GLU A 531 8.00 -27.97 -17.88
CA GLU A 531 8.64 -28.83 -16.90
C GLU A 531 9.70 -29.76 -17.52
#